data_f7e383dcd90bf22acd9a74b97902a110
#
_entry.id   f7e383dcd90bf22acd9a74b97902a110
#
_cell.length_a   1.000
_cell.length_b   1.000
_cell.length_c   1.000
_cell.angle_alpha   90.00
_cell.angle_beta   90.00
_cell.angle_gamma   90.00
#
_symmetry.space_group_name_H-M   'P 1'
#
loop_
_entity.id
_entity.type
_entity.pdbx_description
1 polymer ?
#
loop_
_entity_poly.entity_id
_entity_poly.type
_entity_poly.pdbx_seq_one_letter_code
_entity_poly.pdbx_strand_id
1 'polypeptide(L)'
;MKKIAFITDGWERYVTYAWIEGYRRYMAEHPLTADLYVFHSFGNFSKDQNFNTGEYNIIQLSDLSAFDGIILDLANILNVSIKEKITELAAKASVPVVSLMEKIPGMYFSGIDNQNAVRTLVEHLITKHHCRTINYIHGPESSYED
;
A
#
# COMPACT_ATOMS: atom_id res chain seq x y z
N MET A 1 0.75 -12.31 -22.54
CA MET A 1 1.53 -11.48 -21.60
C MET A 1 0.65 -11.27 -20.39
N LYS A 2 1.18 -11.43 -19.18
CA LYS A 2 0.42 -11.24 -17.94
C LYS A 2 0.11 -9.76 -17.72
N LYS A 3 -0.99 -9.46 -17.02
CA LYS A 3 -1.41 -8.09 -16.69
C LYS A 3 -1.53 -7.96 -15.19
N ILE A 4 -0.83 -7.00 -14.61
CA ILE A 4 -0.88 -6.72 -13.17
C ILE A 4 -1.50 -5.34 -12.97
N ALA A 5 -2.56 -5.27 -12.15
CA ALA A 5 -3.12 -4.01 -11.70
C ALA A 5 -2.35 -3.54 -10.45
N PHE A 6 -1.91 -2.30 -10.42
CA PHE A 6 -1.34 -1.66 -9.23
C PHE A 6 -2.23 -0.48 -8.83
N ILE A 7 -2.90 -0.62 -7.69
CA ILE A 7 -3.79 0.38 -7.14
C ILE A 7 -3.06 1.08 -6.01
N THR A 8 -2.87 2.38 -6.13
CA THR A 8 -2.13 3.20 -5.17
C THR A 8 -2.75 4.58 -5.03
N ASP A 9 -2.58 5.20 -3.88
CA ASP A 9 -2.98 6.57 -3.60
C ASP A 9 -1.82 7.31 -2.93
N GLY A 10 -1.70 8.60 -3.17
CA GLY A 10 -0.76 9.41 -2.45
C GLY A 10 -0.26 10.63 -3.19
N TRP A 11 0.15 11.61 -2.40
CA TRP A 11 0.78 12.84 -2.89
C TRP A 11 2.22 12.59 -3.33
N GLU A 12 2.93 11.73 -2.62
CA GLU A 12 4.35 11.51 -2.81
C GLU A 12 4.64 10.51 -3.93
N ARG A 13 4.67 11.02 -5.14
CA ARG A 13 4.94 10.24 -6.36
C ARG A 13 6.25 9.45 -6.30
N TYR A 14 7.22 9.86 -5.51
CA TYR A 14 8.50 9.17 -5.42
C TYR A 14 8.34 7.74 -4.85
N VAL A 15 7.41 7.52 -3.92
CA VAL A 15 7.10 6.19 -3.40
C VAL A 15 6.51 5.31 -4.49
N THR A 16 5.50 5.82 -5.20
CA THR A 16 4.90 5.13 -6.35
C THR A 16 5.95 4.79 -7.41
N TYR A 17 6.83 5.73 -7.73
CA TYR A 17 7.92 5.48 -8.69
C TYR A 17 8.93 4.45 -8.18
N ALA A 18 9.23 4.42 -6.89
CA ALA A 18 10.10 3.40 -6.29
C ALA A 18 9.50 2.00 -6.42
N TRP A 19 8.18 1.85 -6.20
CA TRP A 19 7.48 0.58 -6.43
C TRP A 19 7.53 0.14 -7.89
N ILE A 20 7.24 1.06 -8.82
CA ILE A 20 7.30 0.80 -10.27
C ILE A 20 8.71 0.39 -10.69
N GLU A 21 9.74 1.08 -10.19
CA GLU A 21 11.13 0.76 -10.52
C GLU A 21 11.56 -0.60 -9.93
N GLY A 22 11.13 -0.91 -8.72
CA GLY A 22 11.32 -2.25 -8.13
C GLY A 22 10.69 -3.34 -8.98
N TYR A 23 9.46 -3.13 -9.44
CA TYR A 23 8.76 -4.03 -10.36
C TYR A 23 9.56 -4.21 -11.67
N ARG A 24 9.96 -3.11 -12.32
CA ARG A 24 10.71 -3.15 -13.58
C ARG A 24 12.03 -3.91 -13.45
N ARG A 25 12.77 -3.66 -12.35
CA ARG A 25 14.03 -4.36 -12.07
C ARG A 25 13.80 -5.85 -11.91
N TYR A 26 12.79 -6.25 -11.12
CA TYR A 26 12.44 -7.65 -10.94
C TYR A 26 12.12 -8.34 -12.28
N MET A 27 11.33 -7.69 -13.15
CA MET A 27 11.00 -8.23 -14.46
C MET A 27 12.23 -8.35 -15.37
N ALA A 28 13.18 -7.44 -15.29
CA ALA A 28 14.42 -7.50 -16.07
C ALA A 28 15.38 -8.62 -15.62
N GLU A 29 15.34 -8.96 -14.34
CA GLU A 29 16.19 -10.00 -13.73
C GLU A 29 15.60 -11.42 -13.84
N HIS A 30 14.34 -11.53 -14.22
CA HIS A 30 13.61 -12.81 -14.26
C HIS A 30 12.99 -13.04 -15.64
N PRO A 31 12.87 -14.30 -16.11
CA PRO A 31 12.29 -14.64 -17.41
C PRO A 31 10.75 -14.54 -17.38
N LEU A 32 10.23 -13.44 -16.86
CA LEU A 32 8.81 -13.15 -16.73
C LEU A 32 8.45 -11.95 -17.59
N THR A 33 7.26 -11.99 -18.19
CA THR A 33 6.71 -10.88 -18.95
C THR A 33 5.33 -10.53 -18.41
N ALA A 34 5.21 -9.35 -17.83
CA ALA A 34 3.93 -8.83 -17.38
C ALA A 34 3.90 -7.31 -17.56
N ASP A 35 2.74 -6.79 -17.97
CA ASP A 35 2.47 -5.36 -18.02
C ASP A 35 1.94 -4.89 -16.67
N LEU A 36 2.40 -3.73 -16.21
CA LEU A 36 1.91 -3.07 -15.01
C LEU A 36 0.96 -1.94 -15.40
N TYR A 37 -0.28 -2.02 -14.93
CA TYR A 37 -1.31 -1.00 -15.09
C TYR A 37 -1.49 -0.27 -13.77
N VAL A 38 -1.12 1.00 -13.72
CA VAL A 38 -1.13 1.79 -12.49
C VAL A 38 -2.39 2.63 -12.41
N PHE A 39 -3.19 2.40 -11.38
CA PHE A 39 -4.37 3.18 -11.01
C PHE A 39 -3.99 4.04 -9.81
N HIS A 40 -3.71 5.30 -10.07
CA HIS A 40 -3.22 6.23 -9.05
C HIS A 40 -4.27 7.31 -8.79
N SER A 41 -4.62 7.53 -7.52
CA SER A 41 -5.55 8.55 -7.08
C SER A 41 -4.90 9.59 -6.15
N PHE A 42 -5.58 10.72 -5.97
CA PHE A 42 -5.19 11.82 -5.07
C PHE A 42 -6.33 12.21 -4.13
N GLY A 43 -7.19 11.26 -3.77
CA GLY A 43 -8.46 11.51 -3.13
C GLY A 43 -8.41 12.06 -1.70
N ASN A 44 -7.25 12.09 -1.04
CA ASN A 44 -7.15 12.58 0.33
C ASN A 44 -6.68 14.04 0.44
N PHE A 45 -6.34 14.69 -0.66
CA PHE A 45 -5.59 15.95 -0.63
C PHE A 45 -6.42 17.20 -0.93
N SER A 46 -7.71 17.02 -1.29
CA SER A 46 -8.63 18.12 -1.48
C SER A 46 -9.51 18.35 -0.24
N LYS A 47 -9.87 19.61 0.03
CA LYS A 47 -10.91 19.95 1.00
C LYS A 47 -12.30 19.62 0.47
N ASP A 48 -12.45 19.46 -0.84
CA ASP A 48 -13.70 19.08 -1.49
C ASP A 48 -13.85 17.55 -1.47
N GLN A 49 -14.82 17.08 -0.69
CA GLN A 49 -15.09 15.66 -0.54
C GLN A 49 -15.68 15.03 -1.83
N ASN A 50 -16.34 15.81 -2.67
CA ASN A 50 -16.83 15.31 -3.96
C ASN A 50 -15.66 15.06 -4.91
N PHE A 51 -14.67 15.94 -4.90
CA PHE A 51 -13.41 15.74 -5.63
C PHE A 51 -12.71 14.46 -5.15
N ASN A 52 -12.50 14.31 -3.84
CA ASN A 52 -11.86 13.13 -3.27
C ASN A 52 -12.58 11.83 -3.65
N THR A 53 -13.92 11.85 -3.61
CA THR A 53 -14.74 10.70 -4.05
C THR A 53 -14.58 10.43 -5.54
N GLY A 54 -14.52 11.49 -6.36
CA GLY A 54 -14.32 11.39 -7.80
C GLY A 54 -12.99 10.76 -8.18
N GLU A 55 -11.91 11.12 -7.48
CA GLU A 55 -10.57 10.54 -7.69
C GLU A 55 -10.57 9.01 -7.50
N TYR A 56 -11.27 8.49 -6.50
CA TYR A 56 -11.35 7.06 -6.27
C TYR A 56 -12.22 6.31 -7.29
N ASN A 57 -13.06 7.00 -8.05
CA ASN A 57 -13.89 6.35 -9.07
C ASN A 57 -13.06 5.76 -10.21
N ILE A 58 -11.83 6.23 -10.44
CA ILE A 58 -10.93 5.65 -11.45
C ILE A 58 -10.72 4.14 -11.22
N ILE A 59 -10.70 3.71 -9.97
CA ILE A 59 -10.49 2.30 -9.60
C ILE A 59 -11.71 1.45 -9.98
N GLN A 60 -12.92 2.05 -9.91
CA GLN A 60 -14.17 1.37 -10.25
C GLN A 60 -14.40 1.24 -11.77
N LEU A 61 -13.67 2.02 -12.57
CA LEU A 61 -13.79 1.95 -14.04
C LEU A 61 -13.14 0.70 -14.63
N SER A 62 -12.30 0.04 -13.86
CA SER A 62 -11.56 -1.13 -14.33
C SER A 62 -12.22 -2.41 -13.90
N ASP A 63 -12.40 -3.33 -14.83
CA ASP A 63 -12.72 -4.72 -14.51
C ASP A 63 -11.44 -5.40 -13.99
N LEU A 64 -11.30 -5.48 -12.67
CA LEU A 64 -10.14 -6.08 -12.02
C LEU A 64 -10.01 -7.59 -12.30
N SER A 65 -11.09 -8.26 -12.70
CA SER A 65 -11.05 -9.68 -13.08
C SER A 65 -10.33 -9.92 -14.41
N ALA A 66 -10.12 -8.88 -15.22
CA ALA A 66 -9.35 -8.93 -16.45
C ALA A 66 -7.84 -8.95 -16.27
N PHE A 67 -7.37 -8.83 -15.01
CA PHE A 67 -5.95 -8.91 -14.66
C PHE A 67 -5.58 -10.30 -14.15
N ASP A 68 -4.29 -10.62 -14.23
CA ASP A 68 -3.73 -11.87 -13.68
C ASP A 68 -3.29 -11.75 -12.21
N GLY A 69 -3.24 -10.53 -11.69
CA GLY A 69 -2.93 -10.24 -10.29
C GLY A 69 -3.11 -8.77 -9.97
N ILE A 70 -3.24 -8.47 -8.68
CA ILE A 70 -3.47 -7.13 -8.17
C ILE A 70 -2.45 -6.82 -7.07
N ILE A 71 -1.90 -5.62 -7.09
CA ILE A 71 -1.07 -5.05 -6.02
C ILE A 71 -1.87 -3.88 -5.43
N LEU A 72 -2.04 -3.86 -4.11
CA LEU A 72 -2.71 -2.79 -3.37
C LEU A 72 -1.70 -2.06 -2.50
N ASP A 73 -1.62 -0.75 -2.66
CA ASP A 73 -0.94 0.18 -1.75
C ASP A 73 -2.00 1.18 -1.25
N LEU A 74 -2.61 0.84 -0.12
CA LEU A 74 -3.75 1.57 0.43
C LEU A 74 -3.37 2.39 1.70
N ALA A 75 -2.10 2.43 2.06
CA ALA A 75 -1.62 3.07 3.29
C ALA A 75 -2.02 4.56 3.37
N ASN A 76 -2.02 5.27 2.24
CA ASN A 76 -2.37 6.68 2.18
C ASN A 76 -3.88 6.96 2.11
N ILE A 77 -4.73 5.94 1.97
CA ILE A 77 -6.19 6.12 1.92
C ILE A 77 -6.73 6.23 3.34
N LEU A 78 -7.01 7.45 3.79
CA LEU A 78 -7.53 7.71 5.13
C LEU A 78 -9.04 7.43 5.26
N ASN A 79 -9.77 7.43 4.15
CA ASN A 79 -11.20 7.17 4.15
C ASN A 79 -11.46 5.65 4.21
N VAL A 80 -11.88 5.18 5.39
CA VAL A 80 -12.14 3.76 5.67
C VAL A 80 -13.14 3.15 4.68
N SER A 81 -14.25 3.85 4.38
CA SER A 81 -15.27 3.35 3.44
C SER A 81 -14.75 3.16 2.02
N ILE A 82 -13.83 4.04 1.58
CA ILE A 82 -13.17 3.91 0.27
C ILE A 82 -12.21 2.72 0.29
N LYS A 83 -11.41 2.60 1.34
CA LYS A 83 -10.47 1.48 1.52
C LYS A 83 -11.20 0.14 1.50
N GLU A 84 -12.31 0.02 2.23
CA GLU A 84 -13.16 -1.18 2.24
C GLU A 84 -13.69 -1.49 0.83
N LYS A 85 -14.22 -0.51 0.11
CA LYS A 85 -14.71 -0.71 -1.27
C LYS A 85 -13.63 -1.23 -2.22
N ILE A 86 -12.42 -0.65 -2.16
CA ILE A 86 -11.30 -1.08 -3.00
C ILE A 86 -10.91 -2.52 -2.65
N THR A 87 -10.83 -2.83 -1.36
CA THR A 87 -10.54 -4.17 -0.85
C THR A 87 -11.56 -5.20 -1.33
N GLU A 88 -12.85 -4.87 -1.26
CA GLU A 88 -13.93 -5.72 -1.76
C GLU A 88 -13.84 -5.94 -3.30
N LEU A 89 -13.57 -4.89 -4.06
CA LEU A 89 -13.40 -4.99 -5.50
C LEU A 89 -12.25 -5.93 -5.86
N ALA A 90 -11.12 -5.78 -5.19
CA ALA A 90 -9.96 -6.65 -5.39
C ALA A 90 -10.25 -8.09 -4.99
N ALA A 91 -10.94 -8.32 -3.86
CA ALA A 91 -11.32 -9.66 -3.42
C ALA A 91 -12.31 -10.35 -4.38
N LYS A 92 -13.24 -9.60 -4.98
CA LYS A 92 -14.22 -10.11 -5.96
C LYS A 92 -13.59 -10.49 -7.31
N ALA A 93 -12.42 -9.95 -7.63
CA ALA A 93 -11.74 -10.24 -8.90
C ALA A 93 -11.28 -11.70 -9.03
N SER A 94 -11.22 -12.45 -7.93
CA SER A 94 -10.82 -13.88 -7.89
C SER A 94 -9.44 -14.16 -8.48
N VAL A 95 -8.53 -13.18 -8.38
CA VAL A 95 -7.13 -13.28 -8.78
C VAL A 95 -6.22 -13.08 -7.56
N PRO A 96 -4.95 -13.50 -7.61
CA PRO A 96 -4.01 -13.23 -6.52
C PRO A 96 -3.89 -11.73 -6.22
N VAL A 97 -4.00 -11.36 -4.95
CA VAL A 97 -3.86 -9.98 -4.48
C VAL A 97 -2.71 -9.90 -3.48
N VAL A 98 -1.82 -8.95 -3.67
CA VAL A 98 -0.75 -8.61 -2.72
C VAL A 98 -1.04 -7.24 -2.14
N SER A 99 -1.16 -7.14 -0.83
CA SER A 99 -1.25 -5.87 -0.11
C SER A 99 0.13 -5.42 0.34
N LEU A 100 0.48 -4.18 0.07
CA LEU A 100 1.72 -3.54 0.51
C LEU A 100 1.45 -2.78 1.81
N MET A 101 2.41 -2.87 2.76
CA MET A 101 2.45 -2.14 4.03
C MET A 101 1.34 -2.49 5.03
N GLU A 102 0.17 -2.91 4.60
CA GLU A 102 -0.97 -3.25 5.45
C GLU A 102 -1.39 -4.72 5.27
N LYS A 103 -1.63 -5.44 6.37
CA LYS A 103 -2.12 -6.82 6.33
C LYS A 103 -3.63 -6.83 6.14
N ILE A 104 -4.09 -7.33 4.99
CA ILE A 104 -5.50 -7.50 4.67
C ILE A 104 -5.84 -8.99 4.71
N PRO A 105 -6.85 -9.42 5.49
CA PRO A 105 -7.25 -10.83 5.56
C PRO A 105 -7.56 -11.41 4.18
N GLY A 106 -7.04 -12.61 3.90
CA GLY A 106 -7.25 -13.30 2.63
C GLY A 106 -6.36 -12.84 1.47
N MET A 107 -5.45 -11.90 1.70
CA MET A 107 -4.50 -11.42 0.69
C MET A 107 -3.06 -11.76 1.09
N TYR A 108 -2.17 -11.85 0.11
CA TYR A 108 -0.74 -11.89 0.36
C TYR A 108 -0.27 -10.55 0.91
N PHE A 109 0.78 -10.56 1.72
CA PHE A 109 1.30 -9.35 2.34
C PHE A 109 2.79 -9.17 2.01
N SER A 110 3.16 -7.94 1.72
CA SER A 110 4.55 -7.50 1.63
C SER A 110 4.71 -6.16 2.36
N GLY A 111 5.57 -6.11 3.35
CA GLY A 111 5.78 -4.90 4.16
C GLY A 111 6.93 -5.05 5.13
N ILE A 112 7.12 -4.04 5.97
CA ILE A 112 8.16 -3.97 6.98
C ILE A 112 7.61 -4.52 8.30
N ASP A 113 8.42 -5.27 9.03
CA ASP A 113 8.13 -5.67 10.42
C ASP A 113 8.52 -4.51 11.36
N ASN A 114 7.67 -3.48 11.38
CA ASN A 114 7.89 -2.28 12.19
C ASN A 114 7.94 -2.61 13.69
N GLN A 115 7.11 -3.54 14.15
CA GLN A 115 7.09 -3.94 15.55
C GLN A 115 8.46 -4.49 16.01
N ASN A 116 9.05 -5.37 15.22
CA ASN A 116 10.36 -5.94 15.54
C ASN A 116 11.49 -4.92 15.39
N ALA A 117 11.39 -4.03 14.41
CA ALA A 117 12.35 -2.95 14.20
C ALA A 117 12.36 -1.98 15.39
N VAL A 118 11.20 -1.50 15.83
CA VAL A 118 11.07 -0.60 16.99
C VAL A 118 11.51 -1.31 18.28
N ARG A 119 11.12 -2.57 18.49
CA ARG A 119 11.60 -3.35 19.64
C ARG A 119 13.12 -3.41 19.69
N THR A 120 13.77 -3.74 18.57
CA THR A 120 15.22 -3.82 18.48
C THR A 120 15.89 -2.47 18.80
N LEU A 121 15.30 -1.37 18.31
CA LEU A 121 15.79 -0.03 18.60
C LEU A 121 15.67 0.30 20.10
N VAL A 122 14.52 0.02 20.72
CA VAL A 122 14.31 0.26 22.15
C VAL A 122 15.24 -0.60 23.00
N GLU A 123 15.41 -1.87 22.68
CA GLU A 123 16.36 -2.76 23.34
C GLU A 123 17.80 -2.21 23.26
N HIS A 124 18.20 -1.70 22.10
CA HIS A 124 19.50 -1.07 21.91
C HIS A 124 19.68 0.15 22.82
N LEU A 125 18.69 1.04 22.88
CA LEU A 125 18.74 2.21 23.76
C LEU A 125 18.89 1.85 25.23
N ILE A 126 18.19 0.81 25.69
CA ILE A 126 18.25 0.34 27.06
C ILE A 126 19.57 -0.35 27.35
N THR A 127 19.99 -1.29 26.50
CA THR A 127 21.12 -2.17 26.80
C THR A 127 22.49 -1.53 26.52
N LYS A 128 22.61 -0.72 25.47
CA LYS A 128 23.86 -0.11 25.04
C LYS A 128 24.05 1.30 25.57
N HIS A 129 22.96 2.06 25.63
CA HIS A 129 23.00 3.48 26.05
C HIS A 129 22.47 3.70 27.47
N HIS A 130 22.01 2.63 28.15
CA HIS A 130 21.48 2.67 29.52
C HIS A 130 20.37 3.70 29.71
N CYS A 131 19.59 3.97 28.65
CA CYS A 131 18.45 4.87 28.73
C CYS A 131 17.39 4.31 29.69
N ARG A 132 16.93 5.14 30.65
CA ARG A 132 15.88 4.77 31.61
C ARG A 132 14.55 5.44 31.30
N THR A 133 14.57 6.48 30.49
CA THR A 133 13.39 7.19 30.03
C THR A 133 13.50 7.33 28.52
N ILE A 134 12.47 6.87 27.81
CA ILE A 134 12.38 6.91 26.36
C ILE A 134 11.05 7.59 26.04
N ASN A 135 11.09 8.68 25.27
CA ASN A 135 9.91 9.34 24.76
C ASN A 135 9.67 8.84 23.34
N TYR A 136 8.46 8.39 23.08
CA TYR A 136 7.99 7.98 21.76
C TYR A 136 6.99 9.01 21.26
N ILE A 137 7.21 9.51 20.04
CA ILE A 137 6.29 10.41 19.35
C ILE A 137 5.73 9.60 18.18
N HIS A 138 4.44 9.39 18.19
CA HIS A 138 3.73 8.60 17.17
C HIS A 138 2.74 9.46 16.39
N GLY A 139 2.27 8.95 15.27
CA GLY A 139 1.15 9.50 14.50
C GLY A 139 -0.21 9.28 15.17
N PRO A 140 -1.30 9.50 14.45
CA PRO A 140 -2.64 9.20 14.96
C PRO A 140 -2.82 7.71 15.23
N GLU A 141 -3.53 7.34 16.32
CA GLU A 141 -3.82 5.92 16.65
C GLU A 141 -4.52 5.14 15.53
N SER A 142 -5.11 5.84 14.56
CA SER A 142 -5.72 5.23 13.38
C SER A 142 -4.73 4.89 12.26
N SER A 143 -3.46 5.22 12.42
CA SER A 143 -2.41 4.87 11.46
C SER A 143 -1.99 3.41 11.65
N TYR A 144 -1.93 2.64 10.57
CA TYR A 144 -1.45 1.26 10.60
C TYR A 144 0.09 1.16 10.62
N GLU A 145 0.77 2.27 10.48
CA GLU A 145 2.23 2.34 10.49
C GLU A 145 2.82 2.61 11.89
N ASP A 146 1.97 2.87 12.87
CA ASP A 146 2.35 3.17 14.26
C ASP A 146 2.35 1.93 15.18
#